data_f16ea1cb7b1fc919acfa2decc2f7514e
#
_entry.id   f16ea1cb7b1fc919acfa2decc2f7514e
#
_cell.length_a   1.000
_cell.length_b   1.000
_cell.length_c   1.000
_cell.angle_alpha   90.00
_cell.angle_beta   90.00
_cell.angle_gamma   90.00
#
_symmetry.space_group_name_H-M   'P 1'
#
loop_
_entity.id
_entity.type
_entity.pdbx_description
1 polymer ?
#
loop_
_entity_poly.entity_id
_entity_poly.type
_entity_poly.pdbx_seq_one_letter_code
_entity_poly.pdbx_strand_id
1 'polypeptide(L)'
;MTQKPLYPKINFNTFLLSFLLIASMGGLAGCKSTTGIVADGDEEWDTLAIEEEDFWMEEEVLPYQAAATRSMDLLHMDLELGFDWKNQQVIGKAKLRLTPYFYPQKVVVLDAQDFELARVARVQKGQLETLSYRYDEQELQVYLPEELVPGDTVELVIDYVAFPEKNSGEGSAAITDTKGLYFIDPMDTIPGKPTMLWTQGETQHSSKWFPTIDRPNERLTHDIWLTVPDSMASISNGRLIQQESLGKGMRRDYWKMDLPHAPYLVAIAVGDFAKVTASHGDLPLGYYVEKGFEKGAAKVFASTPEMIAYFEKRLGVPFPWQKYDQIVVRDFVSGAMENTTASIFMEELLLDEREALDSEWDYIIAHELFHQWFGDLVTAESWSNLTLNEAFANYSEYLWNEKRYGQDQADLKLVVEKEGYFAEADAEPKELIRFNYADAEDLFDAHSYNKGGLVLHMLRRELGDAAFFKGLNLYLTQHAFQAVEAHDLRLAMERVSGRDLNWFFNQWFFAKG
;
A
#
# COMPACT_ATOMS: atom_id res chain seq x y z
N MET A 1 47.50 26.75 17.98
CA MET A 1 46.06 27.09 17.96
C MET A 1 45.38 25.93 17.25
N THR A 2 44.90 24.98 18.01
CA THR A 2 44.26 23.74 17.53
C THR A 2 42.76 23.95 17.53
N GLN A 3 42.17 23.98 16.37
CA GLN A 3 40.70 23.97 16.21
C GLN A 3 40.15 22.56 16.54
N LYS A 4 39.22 22.53 17.49
CA LYS A 4 38.37 21.35 17.76
C LYS A 4 37.24 21.31 16.72
N PRO A 5 36.88 20.14 16.20
CA PRO A 5 35.66 19.99 15.38
C PRO A 5 34.43 20.03 16.28
N LEU A 6 33.47 20.85 15.91
CA LEU A 6 32.08 20.85 16.44
C LEU A 6 31.29 19.80 15.69
N TYR A 7 31.02 18.69 16.35
CA TYR A 7 29.92 17.79 15.94
C TYR A 7 28.88 17.79 17.06
N PRO A 8 27.58 18.00 16.76
CA PRO A 8 26.54 17.79 17.76
C PRO A 8 26.39 16.27 17.99
N LYS A 9 26.27 15.89 19.24
CA LYS A 9 25.95 14.52 19.64
C LYS A 9 24.50 14.27 19.25
N ILE A 10 24.29 13.45 18.24
CA ILE A 10 22.98 12.92 17.86
C ILE A 10 22.53 11.96 18.96
N ASN A 11 21.38 12.22 19.52
CA ASN A 11 20.79 11.42 20.58
C ASN A 11 19.93 10.33 19.92
N PHE A 12 20.52 9.15 19.67
CA PHE A 12 19.95 8.01 18.95
C PHE A 12 18.76 7.30 19.65
N ASN A 13 18.30 7.82 20.79
CA ASN A 13 17.34 7.09 21.63
C ASN A 13 15.86 7.43 21.39
N THR A 14 15.49 8.19 20.38
CA THR A 14 14.09 8.61 20.23
C THR A 14 13.36 7.94 19.07
N PHE A 15 14.04 7.26 18.16
CA PHE A 15 13.41 6.64 16.97
C PHE A 15 13.26 5.11 17.02
N LEU A 16 13.89 4.45 17.98
CA LEU A 16 13.69 2.98 18.20
C LEU A 16 12.48 2.66 19.08
N LEU A 17 11.71 3.65 19.56
CA LEU A 17 10.64 3.43 20.54
C LEU A 17 9.23 3.32 19.94
N SER A 18 9.05 3.53 18.65
CA SER A 18 7.73 3.38 18.02
C SER A 18 7.46 1.97 17.48
N PHE A 19 8.47 1.12 17.34
CA PHE A 19 8.32 -0.26 16.86
C PHE A 19 8.54 -1.35 17.93
N LEU A 20 8.77 -1.00 19.18
CA LEU A 20 9.20 -1.95 20.23
C LEU A 20 8.35 -1.91 21.53
N LEU A 21 7.09 -1.51 21.50
CA LEU A 21 6.29 -1.36 22.72
C LEU A 21 4.95 -2.11 22.75
N ILE A 22 4.78 -3.18 21.97
CA ILE A 22 3.66 -4.13 22.17
C ILE A 22 4.17 -5.59 22.08
N ALA A 23 5.07 -5.95 23.00
CA ALA A 23 5.36 -7.34 23.26
C ALA A 23 5.81 -7.51 24.72
N SER A 24 4.93 -7.29 25.68
CA SER A 24 5.08 -7.82 27.04
C SER A 24 3.82 -7.61 27.88
N MET A 25 2.80 -8.43 27.69
CA MET A 25 1.87 -8.82 28.76
C MET A 25 1.40 -10.26 28.56
N GLY A 26 2.32 -11.18 28.74
CA GLY A 26 2.07 -12.60 28.92
C GLY A 26 2.66 -13.04 30.26
N GLY A 27 1.81 -13.52 31.18
CA GLY A 27 2.04 -13.67 32.59
C GLY A 27 3.27 -14.48 33.00
N LEU A 28 4.05 -13.89 33.88
CA LEU A 28 5.06 -14.55 34.70
C LEU A 28 4.35 -15.31 35.85
N ALA A 29 4.22 -16.62 35.72
CA ALA A 29 4.00 -17.51 36.85
C ALA A 29 5.35 -17.79 37.50
N GLY A 30 5.54 -17.25 38.70
CA GLY A 30 6.78 -17.34 39.45
C GLY A 30 7.06 -18.73 39.97
N CYS A 31 8.22 -19.28 39.65
CA CYS A 31 8.82 -20.38 40.41
C CYS A 31 9.46 -19.82 41.69
N LYS A 32 8.94 -20.19 42.84
CA LYS A 32 9.61 -20.03 44.15
C LYS A 32 10.57 -21.20 44.35
N SER A 33 11.86 -20.94 44.35
CA SER A 33 12.85 -21.89 44.88
C SER A 33 12.89 -21.75 46.43
N THR A 34 12.63 -22.80 47.14
CA THR A 34 12.95 -22.93 48.55
C THR A 34 14.06 -23.96 48.73
N THR A 35 15.22 -23.48 49.14
CA THR A 35 16.31 -24.32 49.63
C THR A 35 15.97 -24.76 51.08
N GLY A 36 15.92 -26.07 51.33
CA GLY A 36 15.88 -26.65 52.66
C GLY A 36 16.75 -27.90 52.71
N ILE A 37 17.84 -27.82 53.45
CA ILE A 37 18.72 -28.95 53.77
C ILE A 37 18.15 -29.68 54.95
N VAL A 38 17.89 -30.96 54.87
CA VAL A 38 17.88 -31.91 56.04
C VAL A 38 18.36 -33.25 55.54
N ALA A 39 19.26 -33.84 56.29
CA ALA A 39 19.89 -35.13 56.08
C ALA A 39 19.13 -36.30 56.72
N ASP A 40 19.53 -37.50 56.27
CA ASP A 40 19.36 -38.83 56.82
C ASP A 40 18.02 -39.57 56.68
N GLY A 41 18.12 -40.72 56.05
CA GLY A 41 17.21 -41.86 56.15
C GLY A 41 17.07 -42.66 54.87
N ASP A 42 17.58 -43.89 54.88
CA ASP A 42 17.44 -44.91 53.82
C ASP A 42 15.95 -45.10 53.45
N GLU A 43 15.58 -44.81 52.20
CA GLU A 43 14.36 -45.33 51.58
C GLU A 43 14.54 -45.52 50.07
N GLU A 44 13.95 -46.60 49.58
CA GLU A 44 13.95 -47.09 48.18
C GLU A 44 13.62 -45.99 47.16
N TRP A 45 14.43 -45.95 46.08
CA TRP A 45 14.19 -45.12 44.92
C TRP A 45 13.03 -45.68 44.10
N ASP A 46 11.79 -45.22 44.37
CA ASP A 46 10.74 -45.34 43.38
C ASP A 46 11.09 -44.39 42.21
N THR A 47 11.44 -44.96 41.10
CA THR A 47 11.59 -44.23 39.82
C THR A 47 10.22 -43.73 39.41
N LEU A 48 9.91 -42.50 39.81
CA LEU A 48 8.85 -41.75 39.17
C LEU A 48 9.24 -41.59 37.69
N ALA A 49 8.59 -42.35 36.83
CA ALA A 49 8.59 -42.10 35.39
C ALA A 49 7.98 -40.72 35.23
N ILE A 50 8.81 -39.72 34.91
CA ILE A 50 8.36 -38.47 34.34
C ILE A 50 7.88 -38.89 32.95
N GLU A 51 6.56 -38.99 32.77
CA GLU A 51 5.96 -38.97 31.45
C GLU A 51 6.32 -37.58 30.90
N GLU A 52 7.34 -37.54 30.02
CA GLU A 52 7.50 -36.42 29.12
C GLU A 52 6.25 -36.40 28.24
N GLU A 53 5.24 -35.62 28.66
CA GLU A 53 4.23 -35.15 27.71
C GLU A 53 5.03 -34.33 26.68
N ASP A 54 5.37 -34.97 25.59
CA ASP A 54 5.79 -34.28 24.36
C ASP A 54 4.66 -33.31 24.01
N PHE A 55 4.79 -32.07 24.48
CA PHE A 55 3.94 -30.96 24.08
C PHE A 55 4.31 -30.60 22.65
N TRP A 56 3.86 -31.44 21.71
CA TRP A 56 3.87 -31.09 20.30
C TRP A 56 2.93 -29.90 20.18
N MET A 57 3.47 -28.68 20.21
CA MET A 57 2.75 -27.55 19.65
C MET A 57 2.56 -27.91 18.17
N GLU A 58 1.35 -28.27 17.78
CA GLU A 58 1.01 -28.34 16.37
C GLU A 58 1.36 -26.97 15.78
N GLU A 59 2.38 -26.91 14.92
CA GLU A 59 2.67 -25.72 14.15
C GLU A 59 1.36 -25.38 13.43
N GLU A 60 0.80 -24.20 13.70
CA GLU A 60 -0.41 -23.72 13.03
C GLU A 60 -0.09 -23.63 11.54
N VAL A 61 -0.65 -24.55 10.76
CA VAL A 61 -0.44 -24.59 9.32
C VAL A 61 -1.25 -23.45 8.71
N LEU A 62 -0.59 -22.33 8.41
CA LEU A 62 -1.21 -21.20 7.74
C LEU A 62 -1.76 -21.60 6.37
N PRO A 63 -2.92 -21.06 5.95
CA PRO A 63 -3.53 -21.39 4.68
C PRO A 63 -2.65 -20.99 3.50
N TYR A 64 -2.62 -21.82 2.45
CA TYR A 64 -1.94 -21.47 1.21
C TYR A 64 -2.80 -20.51 0.38
N GLN A 65 -2.29 -19.31 0.14
CA GLN A 65 -2.94 -18.23 -0.61
C GLN A 65 -2.39 -18.19 -2.04
N ALA A 66 -2.96 -18.99 -2.93
CA ALA A 66 -2.63 -18.92 -4.36
C ALA A 66 -3.11 -17.59 -4.96
N ALA A 67 -2.53 -17.19 -6.08
CA ALA A 67 -3.08 -16.12 -6.89
C ALA A 67 -4.55 -16.41 -7.24
N ALA A 68 -5.43 -15.42 -7.05
CA ALA A 68 -6.86 -15.60 -7.28
C ALA A 68 -7.16 -15.94 -8.73
N THR A 69 -8.07 -16.90 -8.96
CA THR A 69 -8.54 -17.22 -10.31
C THR A 69 -9.32 -16.04 -10.88
N ARG A 70 -8.86 -15.49 -11.99
CA ARG A 70 -9.54 -14.40 -12.69
C ARG A 70 -10.67 -14.98 -13.57
N SER A 71 -11.91 -14.77 -13.15
CA SER A 71 -13.10 -15.13 -13.94
C SER A 71 -13.52 -14.00 -14.87
N MET A 72 -13.50 -12.77 -14.36
CA MET A 72 -13.80 -11.55 -15.07
C MET A 72 -12.60 -10.62 -15.06
N ASP A 73 -12.58 -9.65 -15.97
CA ASP A 73 -11.64 -8.56 -16.10
C ASP A 73 -12.42 -7.24 -16.01
N LEU A 74 -12.10 -6.39 -15.04
CA LEU A 74 -12.75 -5.09 -14.82
C LEU A 74 -12.04 -4.03 -15.63
N LEU A 75 -12.56 -3.72 -16.81
CA LEU A 75 -11.93 -2.83 -17.78
C LEU A 75 -12.00 -1.35 -17.40
N HIS A 76 -13.15 -0.94 -16.81
CA HIS A 76 -13.41 0.46 -16.50
C HIS A 76 -14.48 0.61 -15.44
N MET A 77 -14.37 1.65 -14.63
CA MET A 77 -15.29 1.99 -13.58
C MET A 77 -15.66 3.48 -13.65
N ASP A 78 -16.96 3.78 -13.72
CA ASP A 78 -17.49 5.11 -13.45
C ASP A 78 -18.07 5.12 -12.02
N LEU A 79 -17.60 6.00 -11.13
CA LEU A 79 -18.12 6.20 -9.77
C LEU A 79 -18.73 7.59 -9.62
N GLU A 80 -19.99 7.64 -9.18
CA GLU A 80 -20.62 8.89 -8.71
C GLU A 80 -20.77 8.77 -7.18
N LEU A 81 -20.08 9.63 -6.42
CA LEU A 81 -19.99 9.56 -4.96
C LEU A 81 -20.49 10.84 -4.29
N GLY A 82 -21.26 10.67 -3.24
CA GLY A 82 -21.62 11.66 -2.25
C GLY A 82 -21.37 11.14 -0.83
N PHE A 83 -21.29 12.03 0.14
CA PHE A 83 -20.90 11.67 1.50
C PHE A 83 -21.92 12.18 2.52
N ASP A 84 -22.43 11.29 3.36
CA ASP A 84 -23.15 11.68 4.57
C ASP A 84 -22.13 11.78 5.72
N TRP A 85 -21.62 12.97 5.92
CA TRP A 85 -20.61 13.27 6.94
C TRP A 85 -21.08 12.93 8.35
N LYS A 86 -22.35 13.19 8.64
CA LYS A 86 -22.92 12.96 9.98
C LYS A 86 -22.99 11.48 10.33
N ASN A 87 -23.40 10.66 9.38
CA ASN A 87 -23.56 9.22 9.55
C ASN A 87 -22.34 8.45 9.07
N GLN A 88 -21.32 9.14 8.53
CA GLN A 88 -20.07 8.58 8.01
C GLN A 88 -20.34 7.49 6.97
N GLN A 89 -21.15 7.82 5.95
CA GLN A 89 -21.57 6.90 4.90
C GLN A 89 -21.17 7.41 3.52
N VAL A 90 -20.89 6.47 2.61
CA VAL A 90 -20.67 6.76 1.20
C VAL A 90 -21.93 6.41 0.41
N ILE A 91 -22.53 7.40 -0.25
CA ILE A 91 -23.67 7.20 -1.16
C ILE A 91 -23.10 7.09 -2.55
N GLY A 92 -23.11 5.88 -3.11
CA GLY A 92 -22.41 5.55 -4.34
C GLY A 92 -23.32 5.04 -5.44
N LYS A 93 -22.92 5.35 -6.68
CA LYS A 93 -23.37 4.66 -7.88
C LYS A 93 -22.16 4.25 -8.69
N ALA A 94 -21.95 2.95 -8.84
CA ALA A 94 -20.91 2.39 -9.66
C ALA A 94 -21.49 1.90 -11.00
N LYS A 95 -20.80 2.25 -12.10
CA LYS A 95 -21.03 1.61 -13.39
C LYS A 95 -19.75 0.90 -13.81
N LEU A 96 -19.79 -0.43 -13.86
CA LEU A 96 -18.64 -1.30 -14.07
C LEU A 96 -18.73 -1.94 -15.46
N ARG A 97 -17.68 -1.83 -16.26
CA ARG A 97 -17.55 -2.50 -17.55
C ARG A 97 -16.59 -3.67 -17.42
N LEU A 98 -17.15 -4.90 -17.59
CA LEU A 98 -16.42 -6.16 -17.39
C LEU A 98 -16.47 -7.02 -18.65
N THR A 99 -15.48 -7.91 -18.78
CA THR A 99 -15.41 -8.97 -19.80
C THR A 99 -14.98 -10.29 -19.15
N PRO A 100 -15.41 -11.46 -19.65
CA PRO A 100 -14.81 -12.73 -19.22
C PRO A 100 -13.32 -12.79 -19.52
N TYR A 101 -12.51 -13.27 -18.55
CA TYR A 101 -11.06 -13.31 -18.71
C TYR A 101 -10.61 -14.42 -19.68
N PHE A 102 -10.89 -15.69 -19.38
CA PHE A 102 -10.51 -16.82 -20.24
C PHE A 102 -11.68 -17.71 -20.67
N TYR A 103 -12.63 -17.92 -19.78
CA TYR A 103 -13.73 -18.86 -19.99
C TYR A 103 -15.06 -18.12 -19.99
N PRO A 104 -16.09 -18.66 -20.70
CA PRO A 104 -17.43 -18.09 -20.64
C PRO A 104 -17.95 -17.97 -19.20
N GLN A 105 -18.63 -16.87 -18.89
CA GLN A 105 -19.14 -16.56 -17.56
C GLN A 105 -20.63 -16.23 -17.59
N LYS A 106 -21.35 -16.70 -16.59
CA LYS A 106 -22.76 -16.40 -16.36
C LYS A 106 -23.02 -15.71 -15.02
N VAL A 107 -21.98 -15.63 -14.19
CA VAL A 107 -22.00 -14.96 -12.89
C VAL A 107 -20.83 -13.98 -12.85
N VAL A 108 -21.13 -12.75 -12.48
CA VAL A 108 -20.10 -11.77 -12.13
C VAL A 108 -20.01 -11.74 -10.61
N VAL A 109 -18.81 -11.91 -10.09
CA VAL A 109 -18.50 -11.86 -8.66
C VAL A 109 -17.72 -10.58 -8.38
N LEU A 110 -18.20 -9.79 -7.44
CA LEU A 110 -17.58 -8.54 -7.00
C LEU A 110 -17.39 -8.56 -5.48
N ASP A 111 -16.28 -8.05 -5.02
CA ASP A 111 -16.08 -7.73 -3.62
C ASP A 111 -16.86 -6.44 -3.29
N ALA A 112 -17.66 -6.47 -2.22
CA ALA A 112 -18.53 -5.35 -1.80
C ALA A 112 -18.85 -5.53 -0.31
N GLN A 113 -18.05 -4.93 0.57
CA GLN A 113 -18.11 -5.21 2.00
C GLN A 113 -19.07 -4.26 2.72
N ASP A 114 -20.08 -4.84 3.41
CA ASP A 114 -21.08 -4.13 4.23
C ASP A 114 -21.84 -3.03 3.47
N PHE A 115 -22.35 -3.34 2.27
CA PHE A 115 -23.16 -2.39 1.50
C PHE A 115 -24.66 -2.63 1.69
N GLU A 116 -25.42 -1.53 1.68
CA GLU A 116 -26.86 -1.57 1.43
C GLU A 116 -27.10 -1.35 -0.07
N LEU A 117 -27.55 -2.38 -0.77
CA LEU A 117 -27.74 -2.36 -2.21
C LEU A 117 -29.16 -1.88 -2.54
N ALA A 118 -29.26 -0.74 -3.21
CA ALA A 118 -30.55 -0.19 -3.67
C ALA A 118 -30.93 -0.69 -5.07
N ARG A 119 -29.94 -0.97 -5.93
CA ARG A 119 -30.15 -1.48 -7.30
C ARG A 119 -28.96 -2.28 -7.75
N VAL A 120 -29.23 -3.39 -8.44
CA VAL A 120 -28.27 -4.14 -9.25
C VAL A 120 -28.91 -4.37 -10.63
N ALA A 121 -28.31 -3.79 -11.67
CA ALA A 121 -28.85 -3.81 -13.02
C ALA A 121 -27.72 -3.87 -14.06
N ARG A 122 -28.04 -4.22 -15.30
CA ARG A 122 -27.16 -4.02 -16.45
C ARG A 122 -27.70 -2.97 -17.41
N VAL A 123 -26.81 -2.40 -18.21
CA VAL A 123 -27.20 -1.56 -19.34
C VAL A 123 -27.47 -2.44 -20.55
N GLN A 124 -28.72 -2.50 -21.00
CA GLN A 124 -29.13 -3.25 -22.18
C GLN A 124 -29.84 -2.33 -23.18
N LYS A 125 -29.23 -2.11 -24.36
CA LYS A 125 -29.75 -1.20 -25.40
C LYS A 125 -30.09 0.22 -24.88
N GLY A 126 -29.23 0.74 -23.98
CA GLY A 126 -29.41 2.06 -23.37
C GLY A 126 -30.46 2.14 -22.25
N GLN A 127 -31.02 1.01 -21.83
CA GLN A 127 -31.97 0.94 -20.70
C GLN A 127 -31.38 0.07 -19.57
N LEU A 128 -31.82 0.34 -18.35
CA LEU A 128 -31.45 -0.47 -17.19
C LEU A 128 -32.37 -1.67 -17.07
N GLU A 129 -31.78 -2.85 -17.05
CA GLU A 129 -32.44 -4.13 -16.78
C GLU A 129 -31.99 -4.67 -15.43
N THR A 130 -32.93 -4.79 -14.48
CA THR A 130 -32.63 -5.34 -13.15
C THR A 130 -32.19 -6.79 -13.25
N LEU A 131 -31.11 -7.12 -12.53
CA LEU A 131 -30.57 -8.48 -12.47
C LEU A 131 -30.88 -9.14 -11.12
N SER A 132 -30.97 -10.47 -11.13
CA SER A 132 -30.96 -11.25 -9.91
C SER A 132 -29.53 -11.32 -9.36
N TYR A 133 -29.40 -11.32 -8.04
CA TYR A 133 -28.11 -11.42 -7.37
C TYR A 133 -28.24 -12.16 -6.04
N ARG A 134 -27.09 -12.61 -5.53
CA ARG A 134 -26.89 -13.02 -4.14
C ARG A 134 -25.87 -12.07 -3.52
N TYR A 135 -26.07 -11.72 -2.28
CA TYR A 135 -25.15 -10.87 -1.53
C TYR A 135 -25.10 -11.36 -0.07
N ASP A 136 -23.90 -11.51 0.48
CA ASP A 136 -23.65 -12.00 1.83
C ASP A 136 -22.92 -11.00 2.73
N GLU A 137 -22.99 -9.70 2.35
CA GLU A 137 -22.32 -8.58 2.99
C GLU A 137 -20.79 -8.53 2.75
N GLN A 138 -20.22 -9.48 2.01
CA GLN A 138 -18.83 -9.50 1.59
C GLN A 138 -18.71 -9.57 0.06
N GLU A 139 -19.46 -10.47 -0.55
CA GLU A 139 -19.39 -10.77 -1.98
C GLU A 139 -20.75 -10.58 -2.63
N LEU A 140 -20.76 -9.86 -3.76
CA LEU A 140 -21.92 -9.66 -4.63
C LEU A 140 -21.83 -10.53 -5.87
N GLN A 141 -22.64 -11.59 -5.95
CA GLN A 141 -22.77 -12.48 -7.11
C GLN A 141 -23.94 -12.03 -7.99
N VAL A 142 -23.66 -11.50 -9.18
CA VAL A 142 -24.68 -11.02 -10.14
C VAL A 142 -24.90 -12.06 -11.23
N TYR A 143 -26.13 -12.52 -11.39
CA TYR A 143 -26.50 -13.55 -12.36
C TYR A 143 -26.91 -12.94 -13.69
N LEU A 144 -26.18 -13.25 -14.76
CA LEU A 144 -26.47 -12.77 -16.10
C LEU A 144 -27.54 -13.64 -16.78
N PRO A 145 -28.47 -13.05 -17.54
CA PRO A 145 -29.47 -13.82 -18.26
C PRO A 145 -28.88 -14.75 -19.31
N GLU A 146 -27.85 -14.31 -20.02
CA GLU A 146 -27.06 -15.07 -20.99
C GLU A 146 -25.62 -15.25 -20.55
N GLU A 147 -24.97 -16.28 -21.04
CA GLU A 147 -23.55 -16.52 -20.86
C GLU A 147 -22.76 -15.55 -21.75
N LEU A 148 -21.77 -14.88 -21.17
CA LEU A 148 -20.80 -14.04 -21.87
C LEU A 148 -19.58 -14.89 -22.25
N VAL A 149 -19.09 -14.74 -23.47
CA VAL A 149 -17.83 -15.34 -23.91
C VAL A 149 -16.70 -14.31 -23.92
N PRO A 150 -15.41 -14.71 -23.87
CA PRO A 150 -14.30 -13.79 -23.97
C PRO A 150 -14.42 -12.87 -25.19
N GLY A 151 -14.33 -11.55 -24.94
CA GLY A 151 -14.55 -10.50 -25.93
C GLY A 151 -15.93 -9.83 -25.87
N ASP A 152 -16.93 -10.47 -25.25
CA ASP A 152 -18.16 -9.78 -24.88
C ASP A 152 -17.92 -8.86 -23.70
N THR A 153 -18.74 -7.83 -23.57
CA THR A 153 -18.71 -6.92 -22.41
C THR A 153 -20.08 -6.77 -21.79
N VAL A 154 -20.12 -6.60 -20.48
CA VAL A 154 -21.30 -6.19 -19.73
C VAL A 154 -21.03 -4.90 -19.00
N GLU A 155 -22.01 -3.99 -18.97
CA GLU A 155 -22.00 -2.81 -18.09
C GLU A 155 -23.00 -3.05 -16.96
N LEU A 156 -22.50 -3.21 -15.74
CA LEU A 156 -23.29 -3.30 -14.51
C LEU A 156 -23.47 -1.92 -13.91
N VAL A 157 -24.65 -1.67 -13.35
CA VAL A 157 -24.96 -0.45 -12.57
C VAL A 157 -25.42 -0.87 -11.20
N ILE A 158 -24.72 -0.40 -10.17
CA ILE A 158 -24.96 -0.71 -8.78
C ILE A 158 -25.14 0.60 -8.03
N ASP A 159 -26.35 0.83 -7.46
CA ASP A 159 -26.61 1.94 -6.54
C ASP A 159 -26.52 1.38 -5.12
N TYR A 160 -25.72 2.02 -4.26
CA TYR A 160 -25.40 1.48 -2.94
C TYR A 160 -25.14 2.56 -1.89
N VAL A 161 -25.20 2.15 -0.63
CA VAL A 161 -24.64 2.91 0.50
C VAL A 161 -23.59 2.01 1.16
N ALA A 162 -22.37 2.51 1.29
CA ALA A 162 -21.30 1.84 2.02
C ALA A 162 -21.16 2.42 3.43
N PHE A 163 -20.73 1.57 4.38
CA PHE A 163 -20.62 1.88 5.79
C PHE A 163 -19.18 1.63 6.29
N PRO A 164 -18.21 2.46 5.93
CA PRO A 164 -16.80 2.23 6.30
C PRO A 164 -16.59 2.04 7.82
N GLU A 165 -17.34 2.76 8.65
CA GLU A 165 -17.24 2.67 10.11
C GLU A 165 -17.64 1.31 10.69
N LYS A 166 -18.38 0.47 9.96
CA LYS A 166 -18.70 -0.90 10.37
C LYS A 166 -17.52 -1.86 10.17
N ASN A 167 -16.60 -1.47 9.31
CA ASN A 167 -15.47 -2.28 8.84
C ASN A 167 -14.17 -2.01 9.59
N SER A 168 -14.21 -1.26 10.69
CA SER A 168 -13.06 -1.07 11.56
C SER A 168 -12.61 -2.44 12.09
N GLY A 169 -11.36 -2.80 11.84
CA GLY A 169 -10.73 -4.05 12.25
C GLY A 169 -9.45 -3.80 13.04
N GLU A 170 -8.98 -4.84 13.73
CA GLU A 170 -7.61 -4.85 14.24
C GLU A 170 -6.69 -4.94 13.01
N GLY A 171 -6.08 -3.83 12.64
CA GLY A 171 -5.09 -3.80 11.56
C GLY A 171 -3.79 -4.51 11.96
N SER A 172 -2.77 -4.36 11.16
CA SER A 172 -1.40 -4.82 11.44
C SER A 172 -0.57 -3.73 12.12
N ALA A 173 0.70 -4.03 12.37
CA ALA A 173 1.66 -3.01 12.82
C ALA A 173 1.93 -1.94 11.75
N ALA A 174 1.73 -2.25 10.47
CA ALA A 174 1.97 -1.35 9.35
C ALA A 174 0.72 -0.52 8.98
N ILE A 175 -0.48 -1.14 9.04
CA ILE A 175 -1.77 -0.49 8.75
C ILE A 175 -2.67 -0.72 9.97
N THR A 176 -2.87 0.32 10.77
CA THR A 176 -3.46 0.20 12.12
C THR A 176 -4.98 0.13 12.16
N ASP A 177 -5.68 0.38 11.06
CA ASP A 177 -7.15 0.28 10.93
C ASP A 177 -7.51 -0.03 9.47
N THR A 178 -8.63 -0.71 9.23
CA THR A 178 -8.97 -1.33 7.94
C THR A 178 -10.28 -0.83 7.32
N LYS A 179 -10.72 0.39 7.60
CA LYS A 179 -12.02 0.93 7.12
C LYS A 179 -12.11 1.17 5.60
N GLY A 180 -10.99 1.32 4.93
CA GLY A 180 -10.91 1.65 3.51
C GLY A 180 -11.19 3.13 3.17
N LEU A 181 -12.17 3.77 3.83
CA LEU A 181 -12.45 5.20 3.77
C LEU A 181 -12.68 5.74 5.18
N TYR A 182 -12.08 6.87 5.47
CA TYR A 182 -11.97 7.44 6.80
C TYR A 182 -12.56 8.85 6.82
N PHE A 183 -13.49 9.10 7.77
CA PHE A 183 -14.03 10.43 8.06
C PHE A 183 -13.32 11.00 9.29
N ILE A 184 -12.58 12.07 9.13
CA ILE A 184 -11.82 12.72 10.19
C ILE A 184 -12.59 13.94 10.68
N ASP A 185 -12.89 13.96 11.98
CA ASP A 185 -13.73 14.98 12.65
C ASP A 185 -14.90 15.48 11.78
N PRO A 186 -15.80 14.56 11.34
CA PRO A 186 -16.83 14.88 10.35
C PRO A 186 -17.84 15.93 10.82
N MET A 187 -17.88 16.23 12.11
CA MET A 187 -18.78 17.20 12.72
C MET A 187 -18.10 18.48 13.19
N ASP A 188 -16.80 18.65 12.88
CA ASP A 188 -15.98 19.81 13.27
C ASP A 188 -16.08 20.11 14.79
N THR A 189 -15.84 19.07 15.60
CA THR A 189 -16.00 19.13 17.06
C THR A 189 -14.69 19.19 17.81
N ILE A 190 -13.57 18.83 17.18
CA ILE A 190 -12.24 18.78 17.79
C ILE A 190 -11.46 20.06 17.46
N PRO A 191 -11.19 20.93 18.43
CA PRO A 191 -10.45 22.17 18.17
C PRO A 191 -9.08 21.90 17.53
N GLY A 192 -8.84 22.54 16.38
CA GLY A 192 -7.57 22.47 15.67
C GLY A 192 -7.39 21.21 14.80
N LYS A 193 -8.41 20.37 14.68
CA LYS A 193 -8.44 19.23 13.78
C LYS A 193 -9.39 19.53 12.62
N PRO A 194 -8.93 19.60 11.36
CA PRO A 194 -9.80 19.90 10.24
C PRO A 194 -10.70 18.72 9.87
N THR A 195 -11.92 19.04 9.44
CA THR A 195 -12.80 18.04 8.82
C THR A 195 -12.24 17.63 7.46
N MET A 196 -12.01 16.32 7.28
CA MET A 196 -11.56 15.74 6.01
C MET A 196 -12.03 14.30 5.86
N LEU A 197 -11.91 13.77 4.65
CA LEU A 197 -11.96 12.33 4.39
C LEU A 197 -10.82 11.93 3.46
N TRP A 198 -10.37 10.68 3.59
CA TRP A 198 -9.35 10.07 2.75
C TRP A 198 -9.54 8.55 2.71
N THR A 199 -8.83 7.89 1.80
CA THR A 199 -8.93 6.44 1.58
C THR A 199 -7.59 5.75 1.75
N GLN A 200 -7.64 4.49 2.23
CA GLN A 200 -6.55 3.52 2.24
C GLN A 200 -7.09 2.20 1.69
N GLY A 201 -6.68 1.83 0.47
CA GLY A 201 -7.20 0.67 -0.24
C GLY A 201 -6.40 -0.62 -0.04
N GLU A 202 -5.14 -0.51 0.32
CA GLU A 202 -4.26 -1.66 0.52
C GLU A 202 -4.58 -2.32 1.88
N THR A 203 -4.70 -3.65 1.96
CA THR A 203 -4.51 -4.64 0.88
C THR A 203 -5.76 -4.86 0.02
N GLN A 204 -6.94 -5.04 0.59
CA GLN A 204 -8.23 -5.33 -0.04
C GLN A 204 -9.35 -4.52 0.61
N HIS A 205 -9.08 -3.23 0.89
CA HIS A 205 -10.01 -2.34 1.57
C HIS A 205 -10.75 -1.39 0.62
N SER A 206 -10.46 -1.42 -0.69
CA SER A 206 -11.20 -0.67 -1.69
C SER A 206 -12.65 -1.13 -1.79
N SER A 207 -12.90 -2.42 -1.64
CA SER A 207 -14.24 -3.02 -1.64
C SER A 207 -15.13 -2.61 -0.45
N LYS A 208 -14.59 -1.85 0.52
CA LYS A 208 -15.33 -1.28 1.66
C LYS A 208 -16.01 0.05 1.35
N TRP A 209 -15.71 0.65 0.18
CA TRP A 209 -16.33 1.92 -0.22
C TRP A 209 -16.79 1.98 -1.68
N PHE A 210 -16.36 1.03 -2.54
CA PHE A 210 -16.95 0.81 -3.86
C PHE A 210 -16.90 -0.67 -4.27
N PRO A 211 -17.87 -1.20 -5.05
CA PRO A 211 -17.85 -2.58 -5.51
C PRO A 211 -16.78 -2.76 -6.60
N THR A 212 -15.94 -3.79 -6.46
CA THR A 212 -14.80 -4.02 -7.37
C THR A 212 -14.40 -5.50 -7.38
N ILE A 213 -13.36 -5.85 -8.11
CA ILE A 213 -12.58 -7.08 -7.94
C ILE A 213 -11.31 -6.67 -7.19
N ASP A 214 -11.32 -6.82 -5.86
CA ASP A 214 -10.31 -6.24 -4.96
C ASP A 214 -9.07 -7.14 -4.88
N ARG A 215 -8.29 -7.16 -5.95
CA ARG A 215 -7.08 -7.97 -6.10
C ARG A 215 -5.97 -7.13 -6.74
N PRO A 216 -4.69 -7.31 -6.37
CA PRO A 216 -3.58 -6.53 -6.91
C PRO A 216 -3.33 -6.80 -8.40
N ASN A 217 -3.71 -7.97 -8.91
CA ASN A 217 -3.59 -8.31 -10.33
C ASN A 217 -4.75 -7.83 -11.21
N GLU A 218 -5.77 -7.20 -10.63
CA GLU A 218 -6.82 -6.51 -11.40
C GLU A 218 -6.33 -5.13 -11.81
N ARG A 219 -6.68 -4.67 -13.01
CA ARG A 219 -6.26 -3.35 -13.50
C ARG A 219 -7.38 -2.70 -14.29
N LEU A 220 -7.75 -1.49 -13.88
CA LEU A 220 -8.86 -0.74 -14.47
C LEU A 220 -8.51 0.73 -14.70
N THR A 221 -9.17 1.34 -15.66
CA THR A 221 -9.29 2.80 -15.78
C THR A 221 -10.53 3.27 -15.05
N HIS A 222 -10.59 4.52 -14.63
CA HIS A 222 -11.78 5.02 -13.96
C HIS A 222 -12.08 6.49 -14.18
N ASP A 223 -13.36 6.83 -14.05
CA ASP A 223 -13.93 8.15 -13.97
C ASP A 223 -14.61 8.31 -12.60
N ILE A 224 -14.22 9.31 -11.79
CA ILE A 224 -14.79 9.55 -10.46
C ILE A 224 -15.44 10.93 -10.41
N TRP A 225 -16.71 10.96 -10.01
CA TRP A 225 -17.50 12.15 -9.80
C TRP A 225 -17.74 12.35 -8.31
N LEU A 226 -17.11 13.36 -7.71
CA LEU A 226 -17.21 13.65 -6.27
C LEU A 226 -18.15 14.83 -6.04
N THR A 227 -19.22 14.60 -5.28
CA THR A 227 -20.09 15.68 -4.79
C THR A 227 -19.62 16.13 -3.43
N VAL A 228 -19.06 17.35 -3.35
CA VAL A 228 -18.36 17.89 -2.19
C VAL A 228 -18.80 19.32 -1.87
N PRO A 229 -18.59 19.82 -0.62
CA PRO A 229 -18.76 21.23 -0.30
C PRO A 229 -17.87 22.14 -1.16
N ASP A 230 -18.39 23.30 -1.60
CA ASP A 230 -17.63 24.28 -2.39
C ASP A 230 -16.35 24.77 -1.67
N SER A 231 -16.34 24.74 -0.33
CA SER A 231 -15.23 25.18 0.52
C SER A 231 -14.07 24.17 0.61
N MET A 232 -14.30 22.90 0.26
CA MET A 232 -13.31 21.83 0.37
C MET A 232 -12.66 21.55 -0.99
N ALA A 233 -11.38 21.20 -0.99
CA ALA A 233 -10.71 20.61 -2.16
C ALA A 233 -11.07 19.13 -2.26
N SER A 234 -11.21 18.61 -3.47
CA SER A 234 -11.18 17.18 -3.74
C SER A 234 -9.91 16.80 -4.50
N ILE A 235 -9.33 15.67 -4.19
CA ILE A 235 -8.16 15.12 -4.85
C ILE A 235 -8.46 13.65 -5.16
N SER A 236 -8.05 13.17 -6.35
CA SER A 236 -8.14 11.77 -6.74
C SER A 236 -7.05 11.43 -7.74
N ASN A 237 -6.97 10.16 -8.15
CA ASN A 237 -6.07 9.72 -9.20
C ASN A 237 -6.37 10.41 -10.54
N GLY A 238 -5.35 10.50 -11.40
CA GLY A 238 -5.49 11.08 -12.73
C GLY A 238 -5.70 12.60 -12.70
N ARG A 239 -6.50 13.13 -13.61
CA ARG A 239 -6.65 14.57 -13.84
C ARG A 239 -8.04 15.07 -13.45
N LEU A 240 -8.10 16.24 -12.83
CA LEU A 240 -9.35 16.99 -12.66
C LEU A 240 -9.76 17.56 -14.03
N ILE A 241 -10.89 17.10 -14.54
CA ILE A 241 -11.39 17.45 -15.88
C ILE A 241 -12.40 18.60 -15.79
N GLN A 242 -13.28 18.56 -14.77
CA GLN A 242 -14.37 19.51 -14.65
C GLN A 242 -14.73 19.74 -13.19
N GLN A 243 -15.17 20.96 -12.90
CA GLN A 243 -15.85 21.33 -11.65
C GLN A 243 -17.16 22.01 -11.98
N GLU A 244 -18.26 21.52 -11.45
CA GLU A 244 -19.61 22.03 -11.70
C GLU A 244 -20.28 22.42 -10.40
N SER A 245 -20.70 23.67 -10.26
CA SER A 245 -21.48 24.12 -9.10
C SER A 245 -22.88 23.52 -9.14
N LEU A 246 -23.30 22.90 -8.05
CA LEU A 246 -24.65 22.38 -7.88
C LEU A 246 -25.55 23.37 -7.10
N GLY A 247 -25.01 24.51 -6.70
CA GLY A 247 -25.67 25.47 -5.80
C GLY A 247 -25.71 24.99 -4.35
N LYS A 248 -26.22 25.83 -3.46
CA LYS A 248 -26.37 25.55 -2.02
C LYS A 248 -25.07 25.18 -1.31
N GLY A 249 -23.91 25.69 -1.79
CA GLY A 249 -22.62 25.44 -1.22
C GLY A 249 -22.02 24.06 -1.58
N MET A 250 -22.52 23.44 -2.64
CA MET A 250 -22.06 22.15 -3.14
C MET A 250 -21.59 22.25 -4.59
N ARG A 251 -20.58 21.44 -4.94
CA ARG A 251 -20.15 21.25 -6.33
C ARG A 251 -19.90 19.79 -6.61
N ARG A 252 -19.76 19.45 -7.90
CA ARG A 252 -19.36 18.16 -8.40
C ARG A 252 -18.05 18.28 -9.18
N ASP A 253 -17.07 17.49 -8.77
CA ASP A 253 -15.75 17.43 -9.39
C ASP A 253 -15.62 16.13 -10.18
N TYR A 254 -15.14 16.21 -11.43
CA TYR A 254 -14.89 15.08 -12.30
C TYR A 254 -13.39 14.82 -12.42
N TRP A 255 -12.96 13.66 -11.92
CA TRP A 255 -11.61 13.16 -12.01
C TRP A 255 -11.55 12.00 -13.01
N LYS A 256 -10.47 11.92 -13.78
CA LYS A 256 -10.29 10.91 -14.82
C LYS A 256 -8.91 10.28 -14.78
N MET A 257 -8.90 8.94 -14.68
CA MET A 257 -7.71 8.11 -14.77
C MET A 257 -7.77 7.26 -16.04
N ASP A 258 -7.03 7.69 -17.07
CA ASP A 258 -7.02 7.08 -18.41
C ASP A 258 -6.10 5.85 -18.51
N LEU A 259 -5.19 5.66 -17.56
CA LEU A 259 -4.22 4.57 -17.54
C LEU A 259 -4.63 3.52 -16.51
N PRO A 260 -4.53 2.21 -16.82
CA PRO A 260 -4.99 1.17 -15.92
C PRO A 260 -4.03 0.99 -14.75
N HIS A 261 -4.60 0.85 -13.55
CA HIS A 261 -3.90 0.57 -12.30
C HIS A 261 -4.74 -0.34 -11.39
N ALA A 262 -4.15 -0.86 -10.31
CA ALA A 262 -4.83 -1.79 -9.42
C ALA A 262 -5.91 -1.08 -8.57
N PRO A 263 -6.98 -1.78 -8.16
CA PRO A 263 -8.06 -1.22 -7.34
C PRO A 263 -7.61 -0.64 -6.02
N TYR A 264 -6.65 -1.27 -5.33
CA TYR A 264 -6.14 -0.81 -4.04
C TYR A 264 -5.47 0.57 -4.11
N LEU A 265 -5.04 1.00 -5.31
CA LEU A 265 -4.42 2.29 -5.58
C LEU A 265 -5.44 3.41 -5.88
N VAL A 266 -6.73 3.09 -5.98
CA VAL A 266 -7.78 4.09 -6.18
C VAL A 266 -7.95 4.91 -4.91
N ALA A 267 -7.80 6.23 -5.04
CA ALA A 267 -7.80 7.12 -3.88
C ALA A 267 -8.67 8.35 -4.07
N ILE A 268 -9.24 8.81 -2.97
CA ILE A 268 -9.85 10.13 -2.84
C ILE A 268 -9.40 10.78 -1.54
N ALA A 269 -9.23 12.10 -1.57
CA ALA A 269 -9.13 12.94 -0.39
C ALA A 269 -10.00 14.18 -0.55
N VAL A 270 -10.73 14.56 0.49
CA VAL A 270 -11.59 15.75 0.50
C VAL A 270 -11.37 16.50 1.81
N GLY A 271 -11.08 17.79 1.74
CA GLY A 271 -10.81 18.59 2.93
C GLY A 271 -10.50 20.05 2.59
N ASP A 272 -10.31 20.87 3.61
CA ASP A 272 -9.92 22.27 3.46
C ASP A 272 -8.40 22.42 3.24
N PHE A 273 -7.91 21.82 2.15
CA PHE A 273 -6.49 21.82 1.80
C PHE A 273 -6.05 23.13 1.14
N ALA A 274 -4.85 23.60 1.48
CA ALA A 274 -4.07 24.51 0.68
C ALA A 274 -3.22 23.72 -0.33
N LYS A 275 -3.02 24.26 -1.52
CA LYS A 275 -2.22 23.62 -2.58
C LYS A 275 -0.97 24.43 -2.86
N VAL A 276 0.19 23.79 -2.72
CA VAL A 276 1.47 24.27 -3.26
C VAL A 276 1.70 23.60 -4.61
N THR A 277 2.06 24.38 -5.62
CA THR A 277 2.27 23.88 -6.99
C THR A 277 3.76 23.84 -7.33
N ALA A 278 4.19 22.76 -7.97
CA ALA A 278 5.51 22.60 -8.56
C ALA A 278 5.38 21.92 -9.94
N SER A 279 6.49 21.63 -10.59
CA SER A 279 6.51 20.87 -11.84
C SER A 279 7.86 20.18 -12.07
N HIS A 280 7.82 19.09 -12.83
CA HIS A 280 8.99 18.48 -13.45
C HIS A 280 8.80 18.50 -14.96
N GLY A 281 9.45 19.45 -15.67
CA GLY A 281 9.11 19.72 -17.07
C GLY A 281 7.63 20.07 -17.23
N ASP A 282 6.93 19.32 -18.07
CA ASP A 282 5.47 19.47 -18.30
C ASP A 282 4.62 18.69 -17.30
N LEU A 283 5.22 17.87 -16.43
CA LEU A 283 4.51 17.11 -15.40
C LEU A 283 4.09 18.05 -14.25
N PRO A 284 2.78 18.25 -14.00
CA PRO A 284 2.33 19.05 -12.87
C PRO A 284 2.48 18.27 -11.56
N LEU A 285 2.94 18.97 -10.51
CA LEU A 285 3.06 18.47 -9.15
C LEU A 285 2.19 19.32 -8.23
N GLY A 286 1.48 18.67 -7.31
CA GLY A 286 0.66 19.34 -6.31
C GLY A 286 0.97 18.84 -4.91
N TYR A 287 1.23 19.75 -3.95
CA TYR A 287 1.40 19.40 -2.54
C TYR A 287 0.21 19.95 -1.78
N TYR A 288 -0.60 19.06 -1.23
CA TYR A 288 -1.83 19.40 -0.52
C TYR A 288 -1.60 19.22 0.99
N VAL A 289 -1.75 20.31 1.71
CA VAL A 289 -1.52 20.35 3.17
C VAL A 289 -2.61 21.19 3.83
N GLU A 290 -2.71 21.15 5.13
CA GLU A 290 -3.55 22.07 5.87
C GLU A 290 -3.12 23.52 5.65
N LYS A 291 -4.10 24.45 5.65
CA LYS A 291 -3.84 25.87 5.55
C LYS A 291 -2.90 26.35 6.69
N GLY A 292 -1.89 27.10 6.31
CA GLY A 292 -0.84 27.57 7.22
C GLY A 292 0.47 26.78 7.14
N PHE A 293 0.46 25.58 6.54
CA PHE A 293 1.65 24.74 6.35
C PHE A 293 2.27 24.83 4.95
N GLU A 294 1.77 25.72 4.07
CA GLU A 294 2.21 25.82 2.66
C GLU A 294 3.72 26.09 2.53
N LYS A 295 4.29 26.90 3.43
CA LYS A 295 5.73 27.22 3.40
C LYS A 295 6.58 26.03 3.83
N GLY A 296 6.12 25.27 4.81
CA GLY A 296 6.75 24.02 5.24
C GLY A 296 6.69 22.98 4.14
N ALA A 297 5.50 22.75 3.57
CA ALA A 297 5.28 21.82 2.45
C ALA A 297 6.18 22.12 1.24
N ALA A 298 6.35 23.41 0.89
CA ALA A 298 7.25 23.83 -0.18
C ALA A 298 8.73 23.43 0.07
N LYS A 299 9.11 23.19 1.33
CA LYS A 299 10.47 22.72 1.70
C LYS A 299 10.52 21.20 1.83
N VAL A 300 9.56 20.60 2.52
CA VAL A 300 9.48 19.14 2.72
C VAL A 300 9.46 18.42 1.38
N PHE A 301 8.65 18.88 0.43
CA PHE A 301 8.52 18.28 -0.91
C PHE A 301 9.44 18.89 -1.98
N ALA A 302 10.40 19.76 -1.57
CA ALA A 302 11.27 20.46 -2.52
C ALA A 302 12.11 19.52 -3.40
N SER A 303 12.49 18.37 -2.87
CA SER A 303 13.31 17.37 -3.56
C SER A 303 12.54 16.54 -4.60
N THR A 304 11.19 16.52 -4.60
CA THR A 304 10.37 15.68 -5.48
C THR A 304 10.71 15.83 -6.98
N PRO A 305 10.86 17.05 -7.55
CA PRO A 305 11.24 17.17 -8.97
C PRO A 305 12.63 16.60 -9.28
N GLU A 306 13.59 16.72 -8.37
CA GLU A 306 14.95 16.15 -8.53
C GLU A 306 14.93 14.63 -8.39
N MET A 307 14.11 14.09 -7.47
CA MET A 307 13.90 12.65 -7.30
C MET A 307 13.34 12.02 -8.59
N ILE A 308 12.29 12.63 -9.17
CA ILE A 308 11.71 12.18 -10.46
C ILE A 308 12.80 12.14 -11.53
N ALA A 309 13.52 13.24 -11.74
CA ALA A 309 14.59 13.30 -12.74
C ALA A 309 15.70 12.26 -12.51
N TYR A 310 16.03 12.00 -11.25
CA TYR A 310 17.03 11.00 -10.89
C TYR A 310 16.56 9.57 -11.18
N PHE A 311 15.34 9.22 -10.78
CA PHE A 311 14.79 7.89 -11.00
C PHE A 311 14.50 7.61 -12.47
N GLU A 312 13.94 8.56 -13.22
CA GLU A 312 13.81 8.47 -14.68
C GLU A 312 15.16 8.15 -15.35
N LYS A 313 16.21 8.87 -14.97
CA LYS A 313 17.55 8.65 -15.51
C LYS A 313 18.12 7.29 -15.12
N ARG A 314 17.93 6.84 -13.89
CA ARG A 314 18.43 5.55 -13.41
C ARG A 314 17.71 4.37 -14.04
N LEU A 315 16.40 4.45 -14.14
CA LEU A 315 15.54 3.40 -14.70
C LEU A 315 15.49 3.43 -16.23
N GLY A 316 15.78 4.60 -16.84
CA GLY A 316 15.59 4.80 -18.28
C GLY A 316 14.12 4.70 -18.72
N VAL A 317 13.19 4.90 -17.78
CA VAL A 317 11.74 4.90 -17.98
C VAL A 317 11.20 6.23 -17.46
N PRO A 318 10.59 7.07 -18.33
CA PRO A 318 9.96 8.32 -17.88
C PRO A 318 8.90 8.07 -16.79
N PHE A 319 8.58 9.10 -16.02
CA PHE A 319 7.46 9.05 -15.09
C PHE A 319 6.17 8.70 -15.85
N PRO A 320 5.47 7.60 -15.48
CA PRO A 320 4.48 7.02 -16.40
C PRO A 320 3.11 7.72 -16.38
N TRP A 321 2.89 8.67 -15.47
CA TRP A 321 1.58 9.22 -15.16
C TRP A 321 1.44 10.69 -15.57
N GLN A 322 0.19 11.22 -15.55
CA GLN A 322 -0.13 12.56 -16.06
C GLN A 322 0.07 13.71 -15.06
N LYS A 323 0.19 13.37 -13.79
CA LYS A 323 0.48 14.29 -12.67
C LYS A 323 1.10 13.51 -11.52
N TYR A 324 1.58 14.24 -10.49
CA TYR A 324 1.88 13.63 -9.21
C TYR A 324 1.49 14.59 -8.08
N ASP A 325 0.48 14.22 -7.32
CA ASP A 325 0.04 14.93 -6.12
C ASP A 325 0.52 14.20 -4.86
N GLN A 326 0.89 14.95 -3.83
CA GLN A 326 1.31 14.49 -2.52
C GLN A 326 0.41 15.17 -1.49
N ILE A 327 -0.30 14.38 -0.67
CA ILE A 327 -1.39 14.84 0.18
C ILE A 327 -1.07 14.45 1.62
N VAL A 328 -1.00 15.43 2.53
CA VAL A 328 -0.81 15.15 3.96
C VAL A 328 -2.17 15.19 4.65
N VAL A 329 -2.50 14.13 5.35
CA VAL A 329 -3.79 13.97 6.03
C VAL A 329 -3.62 13.74 7.53
N ARG A 330 -4.69 13.93 8.31
CA ARG A 330 -4.73 13.62 9.74
C ARG A 330 -5.14 12.19 10.00
N ASP A 331 -4.62 11.62 11.09
CA ASP A 331 -4.90 10.27 11.59
C ASP A 331 -4.66 9.20 10.51
N PHE A 332 -3.64 9.37 9.68
CA PHE A 332 -3.35 8.36 8.68
C PHE A 332 -2.95 7.04 9.36
N VAL A 333 -3.45 5.93 8.85
CA VAL A 333 -3.32 4.61 9.48
C VAL A 333 -1.98 3.91 9.23
N SER A 334 -1.11 4.53 8.43
CA SER A 334 0.25 4.08 8.10
C SER A 334 1.19 5.28 8.01
N GLY A 335 2.43 5.08 7.55
CA GLY A 335 3.37 6.18 7.28
C GLY A 335 3.01 6.99 6.03
N ALA A 336 2.78 6.28 4.93
CA ALA A 336 2.32 6.84 3.67
C ALA A 336 1.68 5.75 2.79
N MET A 337 1.22 6.12 1.59
CA MET A 337 0.61 5.22 0.62
C MET A 337 0.82 5.74 -0.79
N GLU A 338 1.23 4.87 -1.67
CA GLU A 338 1.62 5.14 -3.05
C GLU A 338 0.47 5.39 -4.03
N ASN A 339 -0.75 5.59 -3.60
CA ASN A 339 -1.91 5.74 -4.52
C ASN A 339 -1.54 6.42 -5.84
N THR A 340 -1.78 5.74 -6.95
CA THR A 340 -1.29 6.17 -8.27
C THR A 340 -1.60 7.63 -8.55
N THR A 341 -0.58 8.43 -8.80
CA THR A 341 -0.64 9.89 -9.03
C THR A 341 -1.03 10.75 -7.82
N ALA A 342 -1.31 10.17 -6.66
CA ALA A 342 -1.90 10.88 -5.51
C ALA A 342 -1.47 10.25 -4.18
N SER A 343 -0.15 10.19 -3.91
CA SER A 343 0.39 9.61 -2.67
C SER A 343 -0.12 10.36 -1.44
N ILE A 344 -0.53 9.60 -0.43
CA ILE A 344 -1.04 10.13 0.84
C ILE A 344 0.03 9.92 1.92
N PHE A 345 0.20 10.91 2.81
CA PHE A 345 1.22 10.93 3.86
C PHE A 345 0.59 11.28 5.20
N MET A 346 1.17 10.75 6.26
CA MET A 346 0.83 11.04 7.65
C MET A 346 1.10 12.49 8.04
N GLU A 347 0.46 12.97 9.09
CA GLU A 347 0.54 14.36 9.58
C GLU A 347 1.90 14.80 10.12
N GLU A 348 2.82 13.90 10.39
CA GLU A 348 4.19 14.22 10.77
C GLU A 348 4.96 14.99 9.69
N LEU A 349 4.47 14.99 8.44
CA LEU A 349 4.98 15.82 7.37
C LEU A 349 4.39 17.25 7.37
N LEU A 350 3.42 17.56 8.26
CA LEU A 350 2.92 18.94 8.49
C LEU A 350 3.92 19.71 9.35
N LEU A 351 4.96 20.20 8.73
CA LEU A 351 6.01 20.99 9.36
C LEU A 351 5.83 22.48 9.06
N ASP A 352 6.16 23.34 10.02
CA ASP A 352 6.29 24.75 9.75
C ASP A 352 7.57 25.06 8.92
N GLU A 353 7.74 26.32 8.52
CA GLU A 353 8.89 26.75 7.69
C GLU A 353 10.24 26.54 8.38
N ARG A 354 10.30 26.54 9.70
CA ARG A 354 11.52 26.37 10.50
C ARG A 354 11.79 24.88 10.74
N GLU A 355 10.79 24.13 11.15
CA GLU A 355 10.88 22.68 11.35
C GLU A 355 11.31 21.96 10.07
N ALA A 356 10.78 22.39 8.92
CA ALA A 356 11.15 21.83 7.62
C ALA A 356 12.62 22.02 7.21
N LEU A 357 13.41 22.83 7.94
CA LEU A 357 14.86 22.97 7.68
C LEU A 357 15.67 21.76 8.17
N ASP A 358 15.17 21.09 9.19
CA ASP A 358 15.78 19.92 9.80
C ASP A 358 14.99 18.62 9.45
N SER A 359 14.11 18.70 8.42
CA SER A 359 13.31 17.58 7.96
C SER A 359 14.19 16.47 7.39
N GLU A 360 13.93 15.25 7.82
CA GLU A 360 14.54 14.02 7.31
C GLU A 360 13.58 13.18 6.48
N TRP A 361 12.41 13.72 6.07
CA TRP A 361 11.34 12.99 5.37
C TRP A 361 11.64 12.64 3.90
N ASP A 362 12.81 13.01 3.37
CA ASP A 362 13.21 12.67 1.99
C ASP A 362 13.10 11.16 1.69
N TYR A 363 13.33 10.30 2.69
CA TYR A 363 13.27 8.84 2.51
C TYR A 363 11.86 8.36 2.16
N ILE A 364 10.83 8.74 2.94
CA ILE A 364 9.46 8.30 2.69
C ILE A 364 8.91 8.92 1.38
N ILE A 365 9.35 10.17 1.06
CA ILE A 365 8.99 10.80 -0.22
C ILE A 365 9.60 10.04 -1.41
N ALA A 366 10.85 9.57 -1.28
CA ALA A 366 11.49 8.76 -2.31
C ALA A 366 10.82 7.38 -2.44
N HIS A 367 10.43 6.77 -1.31
CA HIS A 367 9.71 5.50 -1.22
C HIS A 367 8.40 5.57 -2.02
N GLU A 368 7.48 6.48 -1.64
CA GLU A 368 6.18 6.62 -2.30
C GLU A 368 6.28 7.05 -3.77
N LEU A 369 7.27 7.85 -4.10
CA LEU A 369 7.52 8.22 -5.48
C LEU A 369 7.99 7.03 -6.32
N PHE A 370 8.83 6.15 -5.76
CA PHE A 370 9.38 5.01 -6.52
C PHE A 370 8.33 3.96 -6.82
N HIS A 371 7.34 3.82 -5.97
CA HIS A 371 6.18 2.98 -6.21
C HIS A 371 5.44 3.34 -7.50
N GLN A 372 5.51 4.59 -7.97
CA GLN A 372 4.88 4.98 -9.22
C GLN A 372 5.42 4.17 -10.44
N TRP A 373 6.59 3.52 -10.31
CA TRP A 373 7.11 2.51 -11.25
C TRP A 373 6.96 1.08 -10.71
N PHE A 374 7.26 0.84 -9.41
CA PHE A 374 7.23 -0.49 -8.77
C PHE A 374 6.10 -0.55 -7.73
N GLY A 375 4.97 -1.08 -8.12
CA GLY A 375 3.70 -1.06 -7.39
C GLY A 375 2.58 -0.60 -8.32
N ASP A 376 2.74 0.56 -8.97
CA ASP A 376 1.71 1.18 -9.80
C ASP A 376 1.82 0.78 -11.28
N LEU A 377 2.95 1.07 -11.94
CA LEU A 377 3.16 0.71 -13.35
C LEU A 377 3.25 -0.80 -13.51
N VAL A 378 4.02 -1.45 -12.66
CA VAL A 378 4.19 -2.89 -12.56
C VAL A 378 3.80 -3.30 -11.14
N THR A 379 2.80 -4.17 -10.99
CA THR A 379 2.20 -4.52 -9.69
C THR A 379 2.43 -6.00 -9.37
N ALA A 380 2.60 -6.36 -8.12
CA ALA A 380 2.65 -7.75 -7.69
C ALA A 380 1.40 -8.53 -8.11
N GLU A 381 1.55 -9.76 -8.64
CA GLU A 381 0.45 -10.62 -9.10
C GLU A 381 -0.46 -11.04 -7.93
N SER A 382 0.10 -11.19 -6.76
CA SER A 382 -0.60 -11.49 -5.51
C SER A 382 0.18 -10.90 -4.35
N TRP A 383 -0.46 -10.78 -3.21
CA TRP A 383 0.20 -10.28 -1.99
C TRP A 383 1.40 -11.15 -1.59
N SER A 384 1.42 -12.42 -1.94
CA SER A 384 2.62 -13.29 -1.80
C SER A 384 3.89 -12.71 -2.43
N ASN A 385 3.74 -11.85 -3.43
CA ASN A 385 4.81 -11.16 -4.13
C ASN A 385 5.00 -9.68 -3.69
N LEU A 386 4.42 -9.27 -2.56
CA LEU A 386 4.45 -7.89 -2.03
C LEU A 386 5.84 -7.25 -2.07
N THR A 387 6.88 -8.04 -1.78
CA THR A 387 8.27 -7.56 -1.82
C THR A 387 8.69 -7.01 -3.19
N LEU A 388 7.98 -7.32 -4.30
CA LEU A 388 8.23 -6.70 -5.62
C LEU A 388 7.76 -5.24 -5.70
N ASN A 389 6.86 -4.82 -4.82
CA ASN A 389 6.50 -3.42 -4.62
C ASN A 389 7.44 -2.81 -3.56
N GLU A 390 7.42 -3.34 -2.35
CA GLU A 390 8.00 -2.75 -1.16
C GLU A 390 9.54 -2.75 -1.12
N ALA A 391 10.16 -3.85 -1.54
CA ALA A 391 11.63 -3.89 -1.55
C ALA A 391 12.23 -2.85 -2.51
N PHE A 392 11.57 -2.59 -3.64
CA PHE A 392 12.03 -1.57 -4.58
C PHE A 392 11.86 -0.16 -4.02
N ALA A 393 10.74 0.12 -3.40
CA ALA A 393 10.48 1.40 -2.75
C ALA A 393 11.46 1.63 -1.58
N ASN A 394 11.64 0.66 -0.70
CA ASN A 394 12.65 0.70 0.35
C ASN A 394 14.07 0.92 -0.22
N TYR A 395 14.41 0.22 -1.32
CA TYR A 395 15.72 0.39 -1.95
C TYR A 395 15.89 1.76 -2.63
N SER A 396 14.81 2.42 -3.01
CA SER A 396 14.86 3.79 -3.54
C SER A 396 15.40 4.80 -2.54
N GLU A 397 15.14 4.59 -1.26
CA GLU A 397 15.64 5.42 -0.17
C GLU A 397 17.19 5.32 -0.09
N TYR A 398 17.75 4.11 -0.25
CA TYR A 398 19.19 3.93 -0.42
C TYR A 398 19.71 4.68 -1.65
N LEU A 399 19.05 4.53 -2.81
CA LEU A 399 19.46 5.18 -4.06
C LEU A 399 19.42 6.72 -3.95
N TRP A 400 18.41 7.25 -3.26
CA TRP A 400 18.31 8.68 -3.00
C TRP A 400 19.40 9.16 -2.04
N ASN A 401 19.67 8.44 -0.96
CA ASN A 401 20.76 8.74 -0.04
C ASN A 401 22.12 8.72 -0.74
N GLU A 402 22.39 7.71 -1.60
CA GLU A 402 23.60 7.62 -2.42
C GLU A 402 23.76 8.87 -3.29
N LYS A 403 22.67 9.33 -3.92
CA LYS A 403 22.64 10.51 -4.80
C LYS A 403 22.77 11.82 -4.03
N ARG A 404 22.06 11.97 -2.93
CA ARG A 404 21.89 13.24 -2.21
C ARG A 404 22.98 13.51 -1.19
N TYR A 405 23.35 12.50 -0.43
CA TYR A 405 24.21 12.59 0.74
C TYR A 405 25.53 11.82 0.60
N GLY A 406 25.69 11.02 -0.45
CA GLY A 406 26.88 10.24 -0.76
C GLY A 406 26.88 8.82 -0.19
N GLN A 407 27.93 8.08 -0.54
CA GLN A 407 28.03 6.65 -0.28
C GLN A 407 27.98 6.30 1.22
N ASP A 408 28.68 7.07 2.06
CA ASP A 408 28.74 6.76 3.50
C ASP A 408 27.36 6.82 4.16
N GLN A 409 26.51 7.78 3.75
CA GLN A 409 25.16 7.90 4.28
C GLN A 409 24.25 6.78 3.74
N ALA A 410 24.41 6.41 2.48
CA ALA A 410 23.69 5.27 1.91
C ALA A 410 24.10 3.95 2.60
N ASP A 411 25.38 3.75 2.85
CA ASP A 411 25.86 2.53 3.51
C ASP A 411 25.38 2.46 4.98
N LEU A 412 25.24 3.61 5.65
CA LEU A 412 24.64 3.67 6.99
C LEU A 412 23.19 3.16 6.96
N LYS A 413 22.39 3.52 5.93
CA LYS A 413 21.05 2.99 5.79
C LYS A 413 21.04 1.46 5.67
N LEU A 414 21.94 0.87 4.87
CA LEU A 414 22.04 -0.58 4.79
C LEU A 414 22.36 -1.26 6.13
N VAL A 415 23.12 -0.59 7.01
CA VAL A 415 23.38 -1.10 8.36
C VAL A 415 22.10 -1.13 9.18
N VAL A 416 21.32 -0.02 9.15
CA VAL A 416 20.05 0.10 9.87
C VAL A 416 19.03 -0.95 9.34
N GLU A 417 18.90 -1.08 8.02
CA GLU A 417 18.05 -2.08 7.39
C GLU A 417 18.40 -3.51 7.83
N LYS A 418 19.70 -3.82 7.84
CA LYS A 418 20.18 -5.13 8.28
C LYS A 418 19.88 -5.40 9.76
N GLU A 419 20.02 -4.40 10.63
CA GLU A 419 19.71 -4.53 12.05
C GLU A 419 18.20 -4.78 12.25
N GLY A 420 17.34 -4.05 11.54
CA GLY A 420 15.89 -4.27 11.55
C GLY A 420 15.50 -5.67 11.08
N TYR A 421 16.05 -6.11 9.95
CA TYR A 421 15.81 -7.46 9.43
C TYR A 421 16.27 -8.55 10.42
N PHE A 422 17.48 -8.45 10.99
CA PHE A 422 17.97 -9.46 11.90
C PHE A 422 17.17 -9.54 13.19
N ALA A 423 16.69 -8.41 13.71
CA ALA A 423 15.85 -8.40 14.91
C ALA A 423 14.55 -9.19 14.71
N GLU A 424 13.94 -9.13 13.53
CA GLU A 424 12.76 -9.92 13.21
C GLU A 424 13.10 -11.39 12.88
N ALA A 425 14.14 -11.60 12.05
CA ALA A 425 14.54 -12.94 11.61
C ALA A 425 15.05 -13.84 12.76
N ASP A 426 15.64 -13.25 13.81
CA ASP A 426 16.03 -13.98 15.02
C ASP A 426 14.80 -14.53 15.78
N ALA A 427 13.64 -13.86 15.66
CA ALA A 427 12.39 -14.33 16.24
C ALA A 427 11.67 -15.32 15.31
N GLU A 428 11.55 -14.98 14.03
CA GLU A 428 10.86 -15.81 13.04
C GLU A 428 11.45 -15.58 11.62
N PRO A 429 12.32 -16.49 11.13
CA PRO A 429 12.83 -16.38 9.78
C PRO A 429 11.77 -16.74 8.73
N LYS A 430 11.61 -15.87 7.72
CA LYS A 430 10.60 -16.01 6.64
C LYS A 430 11.24 -15.90 5.26
N GLU A 431 10.56 -16.46 4.24
CA GLU A 431 10.86 -16.22 2.83
C GLU A 431 10.42 -14.82 2.40
N LEU A 432 10.99 -14.24 1.34
CA LEU A 432 10.46 -13.01 0.73
C LEU A 432 9.15 -13.27 -0.02
N ILE A 433 9.09 -14.40 -0.74
CA ILE A 433 7.88 -14.82 -1.45
C ILE A 433 7.18 -15.88 -0.61
N ARG A 434 6.06 -15.50 -0.01
CA ARG A 434 5.31 -16.33 0.94
C ARG A 434 3.89 -16.53 0.47
N PHE A 435 3.48 -17.78 0.32
CA PHE A 435 2.11 -18.16 -0.04
C PHE A 435 1.30 -18.64 1.18
N ASN A 436 1.94 -18.89 2.31
CA ASN A 436 1.29 -19.31 3.53
C ASN A 436 1.20 -18.12 4.50
N TYR A 437 0.03 -17.51 4.61
CA TYR A 437 -0.29 -16.43 5.53
C TYR A 437 -1.78 -16.45 5.88
N ALA A 438 -2.13 -15.96 7.07
CA ALA A 438 -3.52 -15.85 7.51
C ALA A 438 -4.19 -14.61 6.90
N ASP A 439 -3.53 -13.46 7.01
CA ASP A 439 -3.96 -12.18 6.45
C ASP A 439 -2.84 -11.59 5.58
N ALA A 440 -3.20 -10.89 4.51
CA ALA A 440 -2.24 -10.20 3.66
C ALA A 440 -1.49 -9.09 4.39
N GLU A 441 -2.10 -8.50 5.43
CA GLU A 441 -1.48 -7.51 6.31
C GLU A 441 -0.25 -8.07 7.05
N ASP A 442 -0.16 -9.38 7.29
CA ASP A 442 0.99 -10.04 7.92
C ASP A 442 2.25 -10.04 7.05
N LEU A 443 2.12 -9.65 5.79
CA LEU A 443 3.24 -9.60 4.84
C LEU A 443 4.03 -8.29 4.92
N PHE A 444 3.51 -7.25 5.59
CA PHE A 444 4.16 -5.95 5.77
C PHE A 444 5.13 -5.99 6.94
N ASP A 445 6.29 -6.59 6.73
CA ASP A 445 7.28 -6.85 7.75
C ASP A 445 8.71 -6.54 7.30
N ALA A 446 9.69 -6.64 8.20
CA ALA A 446 11.09 -6.38 7.89
C ALA A 446 11.69 -7.35 6.86
N HIS A 447 11.04 -8.48 6.59
CA HIS A 447 11.44 -9.35 5.47
C HIS A 447 11.05 -8.71 4.13
N SER A 448 9.81 -8.30 3.96
CA SER A 448 9.33 -7.72 2.69
C SER A 448 10.04 -6.41 2.35
N TYR A 449 10.28 -5.56 3.35
CA TYR A 449 10.94 -4.26 3.21
C TYR A 449 12.46 -4.33 3.32
N ASN A 450 12.98 -4.55 4.52
CA ASN A 450 14.40 -4.45 4.84
C ASN A 450 15.23 -5.53 4.14
N LYS A 451 14.90 -6.82 4.35
CA LYS A 451 15.57 -7.94 3.64
C LYS A 451 15.42 -7.78 2.14
N GLY A 452 14.20 -7.44 1.65
CA GLY A 452 13.95 -7.22 0.24
C GLY A 452 14.89 -6.18 -0.37
N GLY A 453 15.01 -5.01 0.25
CA GLY A 453 15.93 -3.94 -0.16
C GLY A 453 17.41 -4.36 -0.13
N LEU A 454 17.82 -5.08 0.91
CA LEU A 454 19.18 -5.65 1.02
C LEU A 454 19.46 -6.66 -0.10
N VAL A 455 18.50 -7.51 -0.44
CA VAL A 455 18.61 -8.50 -1.52
C VAL A 455 18.72 -7.81 -2.88
N LEU A 456 17.97 -6.73 -3.14
CA LEU A 456 18.14 -5.92 -4.34
C LEU A 456 19.53 -5.27 -4.39
N HIS A 457 20.05 -4.79 -3.27
CA HIS A 457 21.41 -4.28 -3.21
C HIS A 457 22.44 -5.37 -3.53
N MET A 458 22.29 -6.56 -2.95
CA MET A 458 23.15 -7.71 -3.26
C MET A 458 23.08 -8.07 -4.75
N LEU A 459 21.90 -8.09 -5.35
CA LEU A 459 21.73 -8.36 -6.79
C LEU A 459 22.44 -7.29 -7.64
N ARG A 460 22.32 -6.00 -7.26
CA ARG A 460 23.07 -4.90 -7.90
C ARG A 460 24.59 -5.12 -7.80
N ARG A 461 25.10 -5.55 -6.64
CA ARG A 461 26.54 -5.83 -6.44
C ARG A 461 27.02 -7.03 -7.25
N GLU A 462 26.20 -8.05 -7.37
CA GLU A 462 26.47 -9.26 -8.14
C GLU A 462 26.54 -8.99 -9.66
N LEU A 463 25.62 -8.16 -10.17
CA LEU A 463 25.50 -7.87 -11.61
C LEU A 463 26.31 -6.65 -12.04
N GLY A 464 26.60 -5.74 -11.14
CA GLY A 464 27.09 -4.39 -11.41
C GLY A 464 25.99 -3.44 -11.89
N ASP A 465 26.20 -2.14 -11.69
CA ASP A 465 25.23 -1.08 -11.97
C ASP A 465 24.64 -1.14 -13.39
N ALA A 466 25.49 -1.34 -14.38
CA ALA A 466 25.05 -1.29 -15.78
C ALA A 466 24.06 -2.40 -16.12
N ALA A 467 24.30 -3.63 -15.65
CA ALA A 467 23.40 -4.76 -15.90
C ALA A 467 22.16 -4.68 -15.02
N PHE A 468 22.30 -4.28 -13.74
CA PHE A 468 21.19 -4.16 -12.80
C PHE A 468 20.14 -3.15 -13.31
N PHE A 469 20.54 -1.90 -13.56
CA PHE A 469 19.59 -0.85 -14.01
C PHE A 469 19.04 -1.12 -15.42
N LYS A 470 19.82 -1.74 -16.32
CA LYS A 470 19.30 -2.18 -17.60
C LYS A 470 18.30 -3.33 -17.46
N GLY A 471 18.49 -4.22 -16.47
CA GLY A 471 17.52 -5.26 -16.12
C GLY A 471 16.22 -4.68 -15.59
N LEU A 472 16.28 -3.67 -14.70
CA LEU A 472 15.10 -2.94 -14.23
C LEU A 472 14.38 -2.21 -15.37
N ASN A 473 15.12 -1.56 -16.29
CA ASN A 473 14.52 -0.97 -17.48
C ASN A 473 13.74 -2.00 -18.30
N LEU A 474 14.36 -3.16 -18.55
CA LEU A 474 13.69 -4.23 -19.31
C LEU A 474 12.44 -4.75 -18.59
N TYR A 475 12.53 -4.97 -17.28
CA TYR A 475 11.42 -5.42 -16.43
C TYR A 475 10.25 -4.44 -16.51
N LEU A 476 10.49 -3.15 -16.24
CA LEU A 476 9.46 -2.11 -16.28
C LEU A 476 8.84 -1.91 -17.68
N THR A 477 9.66 -1.97 -18.74
CA THR A 477 9.14 -1.76 -20.10
C THR A 477 8.41 -2.97 -20.67
N GLN A 478 8.81 -4.17 -20.28
CA GLN A 478 8.20 -5.41 -20.75
C GLN A 478 6.86 -5.68 -20.04
N HIS A 479 6.76 -5.30 -18.76
CA HIS A 479 5.61 -5.56 -17.91
C HIS A 479 4.81 -4.29 -17.55
N ALA A 480 5.01 -3.19 -18.28
CA ALA A 480 4.24 -1.96 -18.07
C ALA A 480 2.73 -2.24 -18.08
N PHE A 481 2.03 -1.78 -17.04
CA PHE A 481 0.60 -2.01 -16.83
C PHE A 481 0.20 -3.49 -16.68
N GLN A 482 1.10 -4.32 -16.17
CA GLN A 482 0.87 -5.74 -15.91
C GLN A 482 1.17 -6.11 -14.46
N ALA A 483 0.61 -7.24 -14.05
CA ALA A 483 0.97 -7.89 -12.81
C ALA A 483 2.14 -8.86 -13.03
N VAL A 484 2.99 -9.05 -12.01
CA VAL A 484 4.26 -9.79 -12.10
C VAL A 484 4.53 -10.65 -10.88
N GLU A 485 5.34 -11.68 -11.09
CA GLU A 485 5.93 -12.52 -10.06
C GLU A 485 7.45 -12.35 -9.99
N ALA A 486 8.08 -12.86 -8.92
CA ALA A 486 9.53 -12.78 -8.75
C ALA A 486 10.33 -13.36 -9.94
N HIS A 487 9.77 -14.33 -10.66
CA HIS A 487 10.40 -14.91 -11.85
C HIS A 487 10.48 -13.95 -13.04
N ASP A 488 9.56 -13.00 -13.17
CA ASP A 488 9.61 -11.98 -14.22
C ASP A 488 10.82 -11.06 -14.03
N LEU A 489 11.07 -10.65 -12.78
CA LEU A 489 12.27 -9.90 -12.42
C LEU A 489 13.55 -10.73 -12.72
N ARG A 490 13.59 -11.99 -12.29
CA ARG A 490 14.72 -12.89 -12.56
C ARG A 490 15.03 -13.00 -14.05
N LEU A 491 14.02 -13.28 -14.87
CA LEU A 491 14.15 -13.44 -16.31
C LEU A 491 14.65 -12.16 -17.01
N ALA A 492 14.19 -10.98 -16.57
CA ALA A 492 14.68 -9.71 -17.07
C ALA A 492 16.17 -9.50 -16.74
N MET A 493 16.58 -9.81 -15.50
CA MET A 493 17.97 -9.72 -15.06
C MET A 493 18.88 -10.72 -15.78
N GLU A 494 18.45 -11.97 -15.95
CA GLU A 494 19.17 -13.01 -16.70
C GLU A 494 19.35 -12.61 -18.16
N ARG A 495 18.31 -12.09 -18.80
CA ARG A 495 18.34 -11.68 -20.22
C ARG A 495 19.35 -10.56 -20.48
N VAL A 496 19.50 -9.64 -19.53
CA VAL A 496 20.43 -8.51 -19.67
C VAL A 496 21.85 -8.90 -19.31
N SER A 497 22.04 -9.70 -18.24
CA SER A 497 23.36 -10.06 -17.73
C SER A 497 24.00 -11.25 -18.48
N GLY A 498 23.18 -12.09 -19.12
CA GLY A 498 23.63 -13.37 -19.69
C GLY A 498 24.02 -14.42 -18.64
N ARG A 499 23.61 -14.23 -17.38
CA ARG A 499 23.95 -15.10 -16.23
C ARG A 499 22.73 -15.84 -15.77
N ASP A 500 22.88 -17.08 -15.35
CA ASP A 500 21.86 -17.84 -14.62
C ASP A 500 21.77 -17.28 -13.19
N LEU A 501 20.58 -16.79 -12.82
CA LEU A 501 20.30 -16.26 -11.48
C LEU A 501 19.31 -17.13 -10.70
N ASN A 502 18.97 -18.31 -11.23
CA ASN A 502 18.04 -19.21 -10.55
C ASN A 502 18.49 -19.55 -9.13
N TRP A 503 19.81 -19.80 -8.94
CA TRP A 503 20.41 -20.04 -7.63
C TRP A 503 20.19 -18.86 -6.67
N PHE A 504 20.33 -17.59 -7.17
CA PHE A 504 20.18 -16.39 -6.35
C PHE A 504 18.74 -16.22 -5.88
N PHE A 505 17.77 -16.35 -6.80
CA PHE A 505 16.36 -16.22 -6.47
C PHE A 505 15.88 -17.35 -5.54
N ASN A 506 16.31 -18.61 -5.79
CA ASN A 506 15.98 -19.72 -4.92
C ASN A 506 16.49 -19.51 -3.50
N GLN A 507 17.69 -18.95 -3.34
CA GLN A 507 18.30 -18.74 -2.04
C GLN A 507 17.72 -17.54 -1.30
N TRP A 508 17.46 -16.43 -2.00
CA TRP A 508 17.14 -15.16 -1.35
C TRP A 508 15.67 -14.76 -1.40
N PHE A 509 14.91 -15.23 -2.39
CA PHE A 509 13.47 -14.93 -2.50
C PHE A 509 12.60 -16.06 -1.97
N PHE A 510 12.97 -17.34 -2.24
CA PHE A 510 12.11 -18.49 -1.98
C PHE A 510 12.57 -19.36 -0.80
N ALA A 511 13.71 -19.09 -0.18
CA ALA A 511 14.16 -19.78 1.02
C ALA A 511 14.18 -18.83 2.21
N LYS A 512 13.97 -19.40 3.40
CA LYS A 512 14.24 -18.72 4.68
C LYS A 512 15.73 -18.43 4.75
N GLY A 513 16.14 -17.23 5.09
CA GLY A 513 17.55 -16.85 5.05
C GLY A 513 17.94 -15.93 6.16
#